data_728a2e148e926336e917c1934dd5caf2
#
_entry.id   728a2e148e926336e917c1934dd5caf2
#
_cell.length_a   1.000
_cell.length_b   1.000
_cell.length_c   1.000
_cell.angle_alpha   90.00
_cell.angle_beta   90.00
_cell.angle_gamma   90.00
#
_symmetry.space_group_name_H-M   'P 1'
#
loop_
_entity.id
_entity.type
_entity.pdbx_description
1 polymer ?
#
loop_
_entity_poly.entity_id
_entity_poly.type
_entity_poly.pdbx_seq_one_letter_code
_entity_poly.pdbx_strand_id
1 'polypeptide(L)'
;DRCVIGRRAIIHSGAVIGSDGFGFAKEGERWVKIPQIGRVVIGDDVEIGANTSIDRGALDDTLIADGVKLDNQIQVGHNCSIGENAAMAGCVGIAGSTRIGRRCTIGGAGMISGHLELGDDVHISGGTLVARSLSRPGQYTGVFPLDEHAEWLHNAAQLRRLARLVERVAELEKKIKLMEIKS
;
A
#
# COMPACT_ATOMS: atom_id res chain seq x y z
N ASP A 1 -23.56 5.80 -7.13
CA ASP A 1 -24.88 5.17 -7.02
C ASP A 1 -24.88 4.14 -5.89
N ARG A 2 -25.92 4.11 -5.04
CA ARG A 2 -26.14 3.20 -3.90
C ARG A 2 -25.08 3.20 -2.80
N CYS A 3 -24.11 4.13 -2.78
CA CYS A 3 -23.16 4.25 -1.70
C CYS A 3 -23.86 4.69 -0.41
N VAL A 4 -23.33 4.24 0.73
CA VAL A 4 -23.83 4.58 2.07
C VAL A 4 -22.78 5.43 2.77
N ILE A 5 -23.21 6.53 3.38
CA ILE A 5 -22.34 7.45 4.11
C ILE A 5 -22.91 7.62 5.52
N GLY A 6 -22.09 7.36 6.51
CA GLY A 6 -22.40 7.50 7.92
C GLY A 6 -22.54 8.95 8.36
N ARG A 7 -22.73 9.15 9.67
CA ARG A 7 -22.97 10.45 10.28
C ARG A 7 -21.66 11.23 10.42
N ARG A 8 -21.77 12.55 10.41
CA ARG A 8 -20.66 13.49 10.63
C ARG A 8 -19.48 13.28 9.66
N ALA A 9 -19.75 12.69 8.51
CA ALA A 9 -18.74 12.57 7.45
C ALA A 9 -18.42 13.96 6.89
N ILE A 10 -17.13 14.23 6.65
CA ILE A 10 -16.62 15.42 5.98
C ILE A 10 -16.04 14.97 4.65
N ILE A 11 -16.56 15.49 3.54
CA ILE A 11 -16.12 15.12 2.19
C ILE A 11 -15.73 16.41 1.46
N HIS A 12 -14.46 16.51 1.12
CA HIS A 12 -13.90 17.68 0.46
C HIS A 12 -14.13 17.68 -1.05
N SER A 13 -13.89 18.84 -1.67
CA SER A 13 -14.14 19.09 -3.10
C SER A 13 -13.41 18.08 -3.99
N GLY A 14 -14.09 17.60 -5.01
CA GLY A 14 -13.52 16.68 -6.00
C GLY A 14 -13.37 15.24 -5.54
N ALA A 15 -13.74 14.90 -4.30
CA ALA A 15 -13.77 13.51 -3.87
C ALA A 15 -14.79 12.69 -4.68
N VAL A 16 -14.41 11.51 -5.14
CA VAL A 16 -15.24 10.59 -5.92
C VAL A 16 -15.49 9.32 -5.11
N ILE A 17 -16.75 9.03 -4.83
CA ILE A 17 -17.16 7.86 -4.04
C ILE A 17 -18.03 6.96 -4.89
N GLY A 18 -17.57 5.70 -5.09
CA GLY A 18 -18.29 4.67 -5.84
C GLY A 18 -18.12 4.73 -7.35
N SER A 19 -16.97 5.20 -7.82
CA SER A 19 -16.51 4.93 -9.19
C SER A 19 -16.31 3.43 -9.40
N ASP A 20 -16.41 2.99 -10.64
CA ASP A 20 -16.09 1.60 -10.96
C ASP A 20 -14.61 1.30 -10.72
N GLY A 21 -14.34 0.20 -10.06
CA GLY A 21 -12.99 -0.33 -9.94
C GLY A 21 -12.40 -0.76 -11.29
N PHE A 22 -11.09 -0.95 -11.33
CA PHE A 22 -10.38 -1.41 -12.53
C PHE A 22 -10.57 -2.92 -12.71
N GLY A 23 -11.75 -3.31 -13.21
CA GLY A 23 -12.11 -4.70 -13.49
C GLY A 23 -12.24 -4.96 -14.98
N PHE A 24 -11.30 -5.71 -15.56
CA PHE A 24 -11.31 -6.09 -16.97
C PHE A 24 -10.85 -7.55 -17.14
N ALA A 25 -11.47 -8.28 -18.07
CA ALA A 25 -11.03 -9.57 -18.53
C ALA A 25 -10.43 -9.47 -19.92
N LYS A 26 -9.44 -10.28 -20.22
CA LYS A 26 -8.85 -10.35 -21.56
C LYS A 26 -9.62 -11.35 -22.43
N GLU A 27 -10.15 -10.88 -23.55
CA GLU A 27 -10.80 -11.68 -24.57
C GLU A 27 -10.04 -11.53 -25.89
N GLY A 28 -9.17 -12.46 -26.22
CA GLY A 28 -8.22 -12.32 -27.30
C GLY A 28 -7.24 -11.16 -27.03
N GLU A 29 -7.24 -10.15 -27.92
CA GLU A 29 -6.42 -8.94 -27.76
C GLU A 29 -7.16 -7.76 -27.12
N ARG A 30 -8.44 -7.90 -26.78
CA ARG A 30 -9.28 -6.83 -26.24
C ARG A 30 -9.46 -6.97 -24.73
N TRP A 31 -9.67 -5.84 -24.07
CA TRP A 31 -10.10 -5.78 -22.69
C TRP A 31 -11.62 -5.61 -22.63
N VAL A 32 -12.30 -6.55 -21.99
CA VAL A 32 -13.74 -6.51 -21.76
C VAL A 32 -13.99 -6.10 -20.32
N LYS A 33 -14.82 -5.08 -20.11
CA LYS A 33 -15.13 -4.57 -18.78
C LYS A 33 -15.93 -5.61 -17.98
N ILE A 34 -15.52 -5.84 -16.75
CA ILE A 34 -16.26 -6.59 -15.74
C ILE A 34 -17.16 -5.59 -15.00
N PRO A 35 -18.50 -5.76 -14.99
CA PRO A 35 -19.39 -4.88 -14.23
C PRO A 35 -19.01 -4.80 -12.76
N GLN A 36 -19.03 -3.59 -12.22
CA GLN A 36 -18.77 -3.31 -10.81
C GLN A 36 -20.10 -2.98 -10.14
N ILE A 37 -20.68 -3.92 -9.40
CA ILE A 37 -22.08 -3.83 -8.88
C ILE A 37 -22.15 -3.69 -7.36
N GLY A 38 -21.02 -3.79 -6.66
CA GLY A 38 -20.90 -3.50 -5.24
C GLY A 38 -21.06 -2.00 -4.93
N ARG A 39 -20.80 -1.62 -3.70
CA ARG A 39 -20.98 -0.25 -3.19
C ARG A 39 -19.72 0.21 -2.49
N VAL A 40 -19.73 1.48 -2.07
CA VAL A 40 -18.87 1.99 -0.99
C VAL A 40 -19.76 2.21 0.23
N VAL A 41 -19.32 1.71 1.37
CA VAL A 41 -19.96 1.92 2.67
C VAL A 41 -18.97 2.65 3.59
N ILE A 42 -19.33 3.84 4.02
CA ILE A 42 -18.52 4.73 4.84
C ILE A 42 -19.21 4.83 6.22
N GLY A 43 -18.44 4.64 7.28
CA GLY A 43 -18.86 4.74 8.66
C GLY A 43 -19.05 6.18 9.15
N ASP A 44 -19.19 6.32 10.46
CA ASP A 44 -19.36 7.59 11.15
C ASP A 44 -18.02 8.32 11.34
N ASP A 45 -18.03 9.65 11.42
CA ASP A 45 -16.86 10.51 11.71
C ASP A 45 -15.69 10.36 10.72
N VAL A 46 -15.96 9.94 9.49
CA VAL A 46 -14.95 9.78 8.43
C VAL A 46 -14.68 11.14 7.76
N GLU A 47 -13.41 11.41 7.46
CA GLU A 47 -13.01 12.56 6.66
C GLU A 47 -12.29 12.11 5.38
N ILE A 48 -12.71 12.67 4.24
CA ILE A 48 -12.19 12.34 2.91
C ILE A 48 -11.71 13.63 2.24
N GLY A 49 -10.42 13.71 2.02
CA GLY A 49 -9.74 14.85 1.43
C GLY A 49 -10.06 15.08 -0.05
N ALA A 50 -9.64 16.24 -0.53
CA ALA A 50 -9.93 16.67 -1.89
C ALA A 50 -9.33 15.74 -2.96
N ASN A 51 -10.12 15.48 -4.01
CA ASN A 51 -9.73 14.62 -5.14
C ASN A 51 -9.35 13.19 -4.76
N THR A 52 -9.75 12.71 -3.60
CA THR A 52 -9.62 11.30 -3.21
C THR A 52 -10.69 10.48 -3.91
N SER A 53 -10.29 9.33 -4.48
CA SER A 53 -11.18 8.41 -5.17
C SER A 53 -11.30 7.10 -4.39
N ILE A 54 -12.55 6.65 -4.17
CA ILE A 54 -12.85 5.39 -3.52
C ILE A 54 -13.73 4.57 -4.46
N ASP A 55 -13.14 3.50 -5.01
CA ASP A 55 -13.83 2.64 -5.95
C ASP A 55 -14.81 1.71 -5.23
N ARG A 56 -15.94 1.44 -5.89
CA ARG A 56 -16.90 0.43 -5.43
C ARG A 56 -16.33 -0.98 -5.55
N GLY A 57 -16.84 -1.89 -4.77
CA GLY A 57 -16.48 -3.28 -4.94
C GLY A 57 -17.04 -3.89 -6.23
N ALA A 58 -16.43 -4.95 -6.69
CA ALA A 58 -16.89 -5.68 -7.88
C ALA A 58 -18.24 -6.35 -7.64
N LEU A 59 -18.36 -7.17 -6.61
CA LEU A 59 -19.60 -7.81 -6.13
C LEU A 59 -19.93 -7.35 -4.72
N ASP A 60 -18.96 -7.50 -3.80
CA ASP A 60 -19.06 -7.07 -2.42
C ASP A 60 -18.73 -5.57 -2.29
N ASP A 61 -18.90 -5.01 -1.10
CA ASP A 61 -18.68 -3.59 -0.84
C ASP A 61 -17.18 -3.26 -0.61
N THR A 62 -16.80 -2.01 -0.89
CA THR A 62 -15.60 -1.36 -0.34
C THR A 62 -16.01 -0.70 0.97
N LEU A 63 -15.26 -0.96 2.05
CA LEU A 63 -15.62 -0.58 3.41
C LEU A 63 -14.63 0.41 3.99
N ILE A 64 -15.14 1.54 4.51
CA ILE A 64 -14.39 2.55 5.25
C ILE A 64 -15.02 2.63 6.64
N ALA A 65 -14.33 2.14 7.67
CA ALA A 65 -14.86 2.08 9.02
C ALA A 65 -14.88 3.46 9.70
N ASP A 66 -15.43 3.51 10.92
CA ASP A 66 -15.60 4.75 11.68
C ASP A 66 -14.26 5.45 11.97
N GLY A 67 -14.28 6.76 11.98
CA GLY A 67 -13.15 7.61 12.37
C GLY A 67 -11.99 7.66 11.37
N VAL A 68 -12.06 6.99 10.24
CA VAL A 68 -11.00 6.98 9.22
C VAL A 68 -10.75 8.39 8.67
N LYS A 69 -9.47 8.73 8.48
CA LYS A 69 -9.02 10.00 7.89
C LYS A 69 -8.22 9.74 6.63
N LEU A 70 -8.74 10.18 5.51
CA LEU A 70 -8.08 10.13 4.21
C LEU A 70 -7.74 11.56 3.77
N ASP A 71 -6.48 11.83 3.57
CA ASP A 71 -6.01 13.12 3.04
C ASP A 71 -6.29 13.23 1.53
N ASN A 72 -5.73 14.20 0.88
CA ASN A 72 -5.99 14.54 -0.52
C ASN A 72 -5.34 13.55 -1.49
N GLN A 73 -5.97 13.38 -2.67
CA GLN A 73 -5.44 12.60 -3.80
C GLN A 73 -5.13 11.14 -3.46
N ILE A 74 -5.88 10.54 -2.57
CA ILE A 74 -5.76 9.13 -2.23
C ILE A 74 -6.56 8.30 -3.24
N GLN A 75 -6.03 7.14 -3.64
CA GLN A 75 -6.74 6.14 -4.40
C GLN A 75 -7.02 4.91 -3.54
N VAL A 76 -8.27 4.60 -3.30
CA VAL A 76 -8.73 3.35 -2.68
C VAL A 76 -9.35 2.46 -3.75
N GLY A 77 -8.70 1.34 -4.04
CA GLY A 77 -9.18 0.37 -5.03
C GLY A 77 -10.42 -0.41 -4.56
N HIS A 78 -11.05 -1.10 -5.50
CA HIS A 78 -12.27 -1.88 -5.26
C HIS A 78 -12.10 -2.95 -4.17
N ASN A 79 -13.16 -3.26 -3.44
CA ASN A 79 -13.18 -4.30 -2.40
C ASN A 79 -12.17 -4.12 -1.26
N CYS A 80 -11.62 -2.91 -1.08
CA CYS A 80 -10.78 -2.62 0.07
C CYS A 80 -11.61 -2.54 1.35
N SER A 81 -10.98 -2.86 2.48
CA SER A 81 -11.53 -2.66 3.81
C SER A 81 -10.52 -1.89 4.66
N ILE A 82 -10.93 -0.72 5.16
CA ILE A 82 -10.09 0.15 6.00
C ILE A 82 -10.70 0.18 7.40
N GLY A 83 -9.93 -0.28 8.39
CA GLY A 83 -10.34 -0.41 9.77
C GLY A 83 -10.44 0.92 10.51
N GLU A 84 -11.13 0.90 11.66
CA GLU A 84 -11.43 2.06 12.47
C GLU A 84 -10.21 2.90 12.83
N ASN A 85 -10.37 4.22 12.78
CA ASN A 85 -9.35 5.19 13.15
C ASN A 85 -8.03 5.07 12.39
N ALA A 86 -8.03 4.45 11.20
CA ALA A 86 -6.87 4.50 10.31
C ALA A 86 -6.73 5.89 9.69
N ALA A 87 -5.49 6.32 9.44
CA ALA A 87 -5.19 7.62 8.84
C ALA A 87 -4.18 7.49 7.72
N MET A 88 -4.41 8.19 6.61
CA MET A 88 -3.58 8.13 5.42
C MET A 88 -3.28 9.52 4.90
N ALA A 89 -2.01 9.80 4.72
CA ALA A 89 -1.55 11.09 4.18
C ALA A 89 -1.69 11.14 2.66
N GLY A 90 -1.47 12.31 2.08
CA GLY A 90 -1.72 12.58 0.67
C GLY A 90 -1.04 11.62 -0.31
N CYS A 91 -1.69 11.40 -1.44
CA CYS A 91 -1.20 10.57 -2.54
C CYS A 91 -0.96 9.10 -2.19
N VAL A 92 -1.54 8.57 -1.14
CA VAL A 92 -1.50 7.13 -0.83
C VAL A 92 -2.32 6.36 -1.87
N GLY A 93 -1.79 5.22 -2.32
CA GLY A 93 -2.49 4.30 -3.21
C GLY A 93 -2.70 2.93 -2.56
N ILE A 94 -3.93 2.46 -2.56
CA ILE A 94 -4.31 1.14 -2.05
C ILE A 94 -4.94 0.35 -3.19
N ALA A 95 -4.26 -0.70 -3.62
CA ALA A 95 -4.78 -1.57 -4.67
C ALA A 95 -5.91 -2.47 -4.16
N GLY A 96 -6.72 -2.93 -5.08
CA GLY A 96 -7.96 -3.64 -4.79
C GLY A 96 -7.82 -4.87 -3.88
N SER A 97 -8.88 -5.16 -3.14
CA SER A 97 -9.00 -6.30 -2.22
C SER A 97 -8.01 -6.29 -1.05
N THR A 98 -7.47 -5.13 -0.72
CA THR A 98 -6.56 -4.95 0.42
C THR A 98 -7.35 -4.71 1.71
N ARG A 99 -6.89 -5.28 2.80
CA ARG A 99 -7.43 -5.09 4.15
C ARG A 99 -6.44 -4.32 5.01
N ILE A 100 -6.85 -3.19 5.54
CA ILE A 100 -6.09 -2.36 6.47
C ILE A 100 -6.72 -2.46 7.85
N GLY A 101 -5.95 -2.86 8.85
CA GLY A 101 -6.40 -2.98 10.23
C GLY A 101 -6.70 -1.63 10.89
N ARG A 102 -7.12 -1.67 12.13
CA ARG A 102 -7.48 -0.50 12.93
C ARG A 102 -6.24 0.30 13.33
N ARG A 103 -6.38 1.61 13.45
CA ARG A 103 -5.33 2.54 13.90
C ARG A 103 -4.05 2.52 13.08
N CYS A 104 -4.13 1.97 11.87
CA CYS A 104 -3.02 2.02 10.93
C CYS A 104 -2.75 3.44 10.46
N THR A 105 -1.48 3.77 10.21
CA THR A 105 -1.13 5.03 9.55
C THR A 105 -0.28 4.77 8.31
N ILE A 106 -0.59 5.47 7.21
CA ILE A 106 0.18 5.37 5.96
C ILE A 106 0.67 6.76 5.59
N GLY A 107 1.98 6.92 5.57
CA GLY A 107 2.64 8.16 5.19
C GLY A 107 2.45 8.49 3.71
N GLY A 108 2.57 9.77 3.36
CA GLY A 108 2.30 10.28 2.01
C GLY A 108 3.02 9.50 0.92
N ALA A 109 2.36 9.34 -0.23
CA ALA A 109 2.82 8.55 -1.37
C ALA A 109 3.16 7.09 -1.03
N GLY A 110 2.68 6.53 0.10
CA GLY A 110 2.75 5.11 0.38
C GLY A 110 1.87 4.31 -0.58
N MET A 111 2.38 3.20 -1.10
CA MET A 111 1.67 2.33 -2.05
C MET A 111 1.50 0.93 -1.48
N ILE A 112 0.27 0.44 -1.46
CA ILE A 112 -0.06 -0.90 -0.94
C ILE A 112 -0.52 -1.77 -2.12
N SER A 113 0.20 -2.86 -2.37
CA SER A 113 -0.18 -3.82 -3.41
C SER A 113 -1.49 -4.53 -3.09
N GLY A 114 -2.17 -5.02 -4.12
CA GLY A 114 -3.48 -5.65 -3.99
C GLY A 114 -3.46 -6.98 -3.21
N HIS A 115 -4.62 -7.33 -2.65
CA HIS A 115 -4.86 -8.58 -1.93
C HIS A 115 -3.97 -8.77 -0.69
N LEU A 116 -3.48 -7.69 -0.09
CA LEU A 116 -2.67 -7.73 1.12
C LEU A 116 -3.52 -7.48 2.36
N GLU A 117 -2.98 -7.89 3.51
CA GLU A 117 -3.54 -7.62 4.82
C GLU A 117 -2.50 -6.94 5.71
N LEU A 118 -2.85 -5.77 6.24
CA LEU A 118 -2.13 -5.08 7.29
C LEU A 118 -2.91 -5.25 8.59
N GLY A 119 -2.27 -5.84 9.60
CA GLY A 119 -2.86 -5.96 10.94
C GLY A 119 -3.07 -4.62 11.61
N ASP A 120 -3.67 -4.63 12.79
CA ASP A 120 -3.87 -3.43 13.60
C ASP A 120 -2.53 -2.77 13.98
N ASP A 121 -2.54 -1.45 14.16
CA ASP A 121 -1.39 -0.65 14.63
C ASP A 121 -0.13 -0.78 13.74
N VAL A 122 -0.32 -1.01 12.44
CA VAL A 122 0.76 -0.96 11.45
C VAL A 122 0.94 0.47 10.94
N HIS A 123 2.19 0.97 10.98
CA HIS A 123 2.55 2.32 10.56
C HIS A 123 3.52 2.24 9.37
N ILE A 124 3.15 2.82 8.23
CA ILE A 124 3.95 2.82 7.01
C ILE A 124 4.56 4.20 6.79
N SER A 125 5.88 4.26 6.66
CA SER A 125 6.59 5.50 6.32
C SER A 125 6.27 5.96 4.90
N GLY A 126 6.33 7.28 4.67
CA GLY A 126 6.05 7.85 3.35
C GLY A 126 6.92 7.27 2.23
N GLY A 127 6.38 7.24 1.00
CA GLY A 127 7.05 6.71 -0.18
C GLY A 127 7.29 5.21 -0.18
N THR A 128 6.81 4.48 0.83
CA THR A 128 7.04 3.03 0.96
C THR A 128 6.10 2.23 0.07
N LEU A 129 6.64 1.28 -0.70
CA LEU A 129 5.87 0.24 -1.37
C LEU A 129 5.75 -1.00 -0.47
N VAL A 130 4.53 -1.33 -0.08
CA VAL A 130 4.21 -2.55 0.65
C VAL A 130 3.80 -3.63 -0.34
N ALA A 131 4.64 -4.67 -0.49
CA ALA A 131 4.43 -5.76 -1.44
C ALA A 131 4.15 -7.12 -0.76
N ARG A 132 3.92 -7.12 0.56
CA ARG A 132 3.56 -8.32 1.32
C ARG A 132 2.70 -7.95 2.53
N SER A 133 1.91 -8.86 3.02
CA SER A 133 1.11 -8.67 4.23
C SER A 133 1.99 -8.45 5.47
N LEU A 134 1.49 -7.63 6.41
CA LEU A 134 2.17 -7.24 7.64
C LEU A 134 1.22 -7.52 8.81
N SER A 135 1.43 -8.61 9.52
CA SER A 135 0.54 -9.03 10.63
C SER A 135 0.93 -8.45 12.00
N ARG A 136 2.15 -7.92 12.15
CA ARG A 136 2.66 -7.44 13.44
C ARG A 136 2.54 -5.92 13.51
N PRO A 137 2.06 -5.35 14.63
CA PRO A 137 2.14 -3.92 14.89
C PRO A 137 3.59 -3.41 14.77
N GLY A 138 3.75 -2.16 14.36
CA GLY A 138 5.06 -1.53 14.26
C GLY A 138 5.19 -0.61 13.07
N GLN A 139 6.34 0.06 12.98
CA GLN A 139 6.65 0.97 11.88
C GLN A 139 7.50 0.26 10.82
N TYR A 140 7.10 0.42 9.56
CA TYR A 140 7.74 -0.19 8.41
C TYR A 140 8.17 0.88 7.41
N THR A 141 9.39 0.75 6.90
CA THR A 141 9.98 1.66 5.91
C THR A 141 10.59 0.84 4.78
N GLY A 142 10.27 1.20 3.54
CA GLY A 142 10.71 0.47 2.33
C GLY A 142 11.26 1.41 1.25
N VAL A 143 11.90 2.52 1.65
CA VAL A 143 12.56 3.45 0.73
C VAL A 143 14.07 3.36 0.85
N PHE A 144 14.77 3.54 -0.26
CA PHE A 144 16.23 3.65 -0.25
C PHE A 144 16.64 4.98 0.43
N PRO A 145 17.73 5.02 1.22
CA PRO A 145 18.19 6.26 1.82
C PRO A 145 18.40 7.39 0.80
N LEU A 146 18.04 8.60 1.18
CA LEU A 146 18.32 9.80 0.40
C LEU A 146 19.79 10.18 0.56
N ASP A 147 20.53 10.20 -0.54
CA ASP A 147 21.93 10.59 -0.61
C ASP A 147 22.15 11.67 -1.67
N GLU A 148 23.29 12.32 -1.66
CA GLU A 148 23.75 13.13 -2.79
C GLU A 148 23.84 12.25 -4.05
N HIS A 149 23.54 12.80 -5.22
CA HIS A 149 23.33 12.00 -6.45
C HIS A 149 24.51 11.10 -6.82
N ALA A 150 25.73 11.59 -6.69
CA ALA A 150 26.94 10.79 -7.01
C ALA A 150 27.10 9.61 -6.04
N GLU A 151 26.88 9.82 -4.76
CA GLU A 151 26.90 8.77 -3.75
C GLU A 151 25.75 7.78 -3.94
N TRP A 152 24.55 8.27 -4.25
CA TRP A 152 23.41 7.40 -4.57
C TRP A 152 23.72 6.46 -5.74
N LEU A 153 24.29 7.00 -6.84
CA LEU A 153 24.70 6.18 -7.99
C LEU A 153 25.73 5.12 -7.61
N HIS A 154 26.72 5.49 -6.76
CA HIS A 154 27.72 4.56 -6.25
C HIS A 154 27.06 3.43 -5.45
N ASN A 155 26.23 3.77 -4.46
CA ASN A 155 25.51 2.83 -3.61
C ASN A 155 24.55 1.92 -4.40
N ALA A 156 23.81 2.47 -5.34
CA ALA A 156 22.94 1.70 -6.24
C ALA A 156 23.72 0.69 -7.11
N ALA A 157 24.92 1.05 -7.58
CA ALA A 157 25.81 0.14 -8.30
C ALA A 157 26.32 -1.00 -7.42
N GLN A 158 26.60 -0.76 -6.14
CA GLN A 158 26.99 -1.80 -5.18
C GLN A 158 25.84 -2.77 -4.87
N LEU A 159 24.61 -2.27 -4.68
CA LEU A 159 23.43 -3.13 -4.51
C LEU A 159 23.25 -4.13 -5.64
N ARG A 160 23.49 -3.72 -6.90
CA ARG A 160 23.43 -4.64 -8.05
C ARG A 160 24.50 -5.74 -8.00
N ARG A 161 25.58 -5.55 -7.24
CA ARG A 161 26.69 -6.49 -7.09
C ARG A 161 26.61 -7.31 -5.81
N LEU A 162 25.59 -7.09 -4.98
CA LEU A 162 25.49 -7.68 -3.64
C LEU A 162 25.58 -9.21 -3.67
N ALA A 163 24.89 -9.87 -4.58
CA ALA A 163 24.93 -11.33 -4.73
C ALA A 163 26.39 -11.83 -4.93
N ARG A 164 27.14 -11.19 -5.84
CA ARG A 164 28.55 -11.54 -6.08
C ARG A 164 29.46 -11.25 -4.88
N LEU A 165 29.13 -10.23 -4.08
CA LEU A 165 29.86 -9.94 -2.85
C LEU A 165 29.63 -11.04 -1.81
N VAL A 166 28.40 -11.52 -1.64
CA VAL A 166 28.06 -12.63 -0.76
C VAL A 166 28.81 -13.90 -1.14
N GLU A 167 28.82 -14.26 -2.42
CA GLU A 167 29.59 -15.42 -2.93
C GLU A 167 31.09 -15.30 -2.60
N ARG A 168 31.68 -14.11 -2.81
CA ARG A 168 33.07 -13.86 -2.52
C ARG A 168 33.41 -13.94 -1.03
N VAL A 169 32.51 -13.46 -0.16
CA VAL A 169 32.67 -13.61 1.30
C VAL A 169 32.66 -15.08 1.69
N ALA A 170 31.71 -15.86 1.22
CA ALA A 170 31.64 -17.30 1.48
C ALA A 170 32.91 -18.07 1.02
N GLU A 171 33.48 -17.70 -0.13
CA GLU A 171 34.75 -18.26 -0.61
C GLU A 171 35.92 -17.90 0.33
N LEU A 172 35.98 -16.65 0.81
CA LEU A 172 37.03 -16.21 1.72
C LEU A 172 36.93 -16.91 3.07
N GLU A 173 35.73 -17.05 3.63
CA GLU A 173 35.49 -17.80 4.88
C GLU A 173 35.93 -19.26 4.76
N LYS A 174 35.66 -19.90 3.63
CA LYS A 174 36.12 -21.27 3.36
C LYS A 174 37.65 -21.36 3.31
N LYS A 175 38.33 -20.39 2.70
CA LYS A 175 39.82 -20.35 2.66
C LYS A 175 40.43 -20.15 4.03
N ILE A 176 39.84 -19.27 4.86
CA ILE A 176 40.32 -19.01 6.23
C ILE A 176 40.19 -20.30 7.05
N LYS A 177 39.04 -20.97 7.05
CA LYS A 177 38.87 -22.26 7.76
C LYS A 177 39.89 -23.31 7.34
N LEU A 178 40.24 -23.37 6.06
CA LEU A 178 41.24 -24.34 5.57
C LEU A 178 42.68 -23.97 6.01
N MET A 179 42.97 -22.71 6.25
CA MET A 179 44.28 -22.27 6.78
C MET A 179 44.39 -22.56 8.27
N GLU A 180 43.31 -22.34 9.06
CA GLU A 180 43.29 -22.63 10.52
C GLU A 180 43.43 -24.13 10.83
N ILE A 181 42.94 -25.01 9.95
CA ILE A 181 43.10 -26.48 10.14
C ILE A 181 44.52 -26.95 9.82
N LYS A 182 45.30 -26.15 9.07
CA LYS A 182 46.70 -26.48 8.68
C LYS A 182 47.76 -25.89 9.58
N SER A 183 47.37 -25.00 10.50
CA SER A 183 48.23 -24.43 11.55
C SER A 183 48.13 -25.21 12.85
#